data_c82b85eb64f9042cc526348c91de1d75
#
_entry.id   c82b85eb64f9042cc526348c91de1d75
#
_cell.length_a   1.000
_cell.length_b   1.000
_cell.length_c   1.000
_cell.angle_alpha   90.00
_cell.angle_beta   90.00
_cell.angle_gamma   90.00
#
_symmetry.space_group_name_H-M   'P 1'
#
loop_
_entity.id
_entity.type
_entity.pdbx_description
1 polymer ?
#
loop_
_entity_poly.entity_id
_entity_poly.type
_entity_poly.pdbx_seq_one_letter_code
_entity_poly.pdbx_strand_id
1 'polypeptide(L)'
;MCSARTHTYLIPYSNDNDRLQTKQINQFINEGVDLLIVSPNQVHTISAVIDKAYDRGIPVILFDRKTDSKKYTAFIGADNYEAGHEMGQFIARQLNGKGNVVEIGGLKGSSPAIE
;
A
#
# COMPACT_ATOMS: atom_id res chain seq x y z
N MET A 1 1.97 35.26 2.91
CA MET A 1 3.27 34.95 2.30
C MET A 1 3.60 33.50 2.55
N CYS A 2 3.49 32.64 1.55
CA CYS A 2 3.84 31.25 1.68
C CYS A 2 5.38 31.16 1.57
N SER A 3 6.06 30.90 2.69
CA SER A 3 7.49 30.64 2.68
C SER A 3 7.72 29.35 1.93
N ALA A 4 8.46 29.39 0.83
CA ALA A 4 8.91 28.18 0.14
C ALA A 4 9.88 27.43 1.07
N ARG A 5 9.34 26.46 1.82
CA ARG A 5 10.17 25.53 2.58
C ARG A 5 10.81 24.56 1.58
N THR A 6 12.10 24.44 1.63
CA THR A 6 12.82 23.41 0.87
C THR A 6 12.43 22.06 1.47
N HIS A 7 11.70 21.24 0.70
CA HIS A 7 11.37 19.89 1.10
C HIS A 7 12.42 18.93 0.55
N THR A 8 12.96 18.07 1.41
CA THR A 8 13.83 16.98 0.99
C THR A 8 12.96 15.74 0.82
N TYR A 9 12.98 15.17 -0.40
CA TYR A 9 12.29 13.92 -0.70
C TYR A 9 13.33 12.79 -0.80
N LEU A 10 13.09 11.72 -0.05
CA LEU A 10 13.86 10.49 -0.14
C LEU A 10 12.94 9.43 -0.76
N ILE A 11 13.29 8.91 -1.93
CA ILE A 11 12.46 7.95 -2.67
C ILE A 11 13.25 6.64 -2.84
N PRO A 12 13.26 5.76 -1.84
CA PRO A 12 13.87 4.46 -1.98
C PRO A 12 12.93 3.47 -2.67
N TYR A 13 13.51 2.57 -3.44
CA TYR A 13 12.80 1.45 -4.05
C TYR A 13 13.18 0.17 -3.33
N SER A 14 12.20 -0.64 -2.97
CA SER A 14 12.43 -1.94 -2.31
C SER A 14 12.47 -3.11 -3.27
N ASN A 15 12.09 -2.92 -4.55
CA ASN A 15 12.02 -3.97 -5.57
C ASN A 15 11.25 -5.21 -5.08
N ASP A 16 10.09 -5.02 -4.50
CA ASP A 16 9.24 -6.06 -3.89
C ASP A 16 9.94 -6.88 -2.79
N ASN A 17 10.97 -6.32 -2.16
CA ASN A 17 11.69 -6.95 -1.06
C ASN A 17 11.24 -6.37 0.28
N ASP A 18 10.45 -7.13 1.04
CA ASP A 18 9.87 -6.71 2.32
C ASP A 18 10.93 -6.40 3.37
N ARG A 19 12.00 -7.19 3.41
CA ARG A 19 13.09 -6.96 4.36
C ARG A 19 13.79 -5.63 4.06
N LEU A 20 13.99 -5.32 2.79
CA LEU A 20 14.57 -4.05 2.38
C LEU A 20 13.63 -2.90 2.70
N GLN A 21 12.33 -3.03 2.38
CA GLN A 21 11.34 -1.99 2.70
C GLN A 21 11.26 -1.74 4.20
N THR A 22 11.23 -2.78 5.03
CA THR A 22 11.25 -2.67 6.48
C THR A 22 12.50 -1.94 6.99
N LYS A 23 13.67 -2.24 6.42
CA LYS A 23 14.93 -1.57 6.76
C LYS A 23 14.88 -0.08 6.42
N GLN A 24 14.41 0.26 5.22
CA GLN A 24 14.28 1.66 4.76
C GLN A 24 13.34 2.46 5.66
N ILE A 25 12.17 1.91 5.99
CA ILE A 25 11.21 2.57 6.89
C ILE A 25 11.82 2.77 8.28
N ASN A 26 12.49 1.77 8.85
CA ASN A 26 13.16 1.92 10.13
C ASN A 26 14.26 2.99 10.09
N GLN A 27 14.98 3.12 9.00
CA GLN A 27 15.96 4.18 8.81
C GLN A 27 15.29 5.56 8.88
N PHE A 28 14.20 5.78 8.15
CA PHE A 28 13.46 7.06 8.18
C PHE A 28 12.87 7.37 9.55
N ILE A 29 12.36 6.35 10.25
CA ILE A 29 11.92 6.51 11.63
C ILE A 29 13.06 7.02 12.54
N ASN A 30 14.27 6.48 12.36
CA ASN A 30 15.44 6.88 13.17
C ASN A 30 15.98 8.26 12.76
N GLU A 31 15.86 8.63 11.49
CA GLU A 31 16.21 9.98 10.99
C GLU A 31 15.20 11.03 11.41
N GLY A 32 14.02 10.64 11.91
CA GLY A 32 12.99 11.55 12.39
C GLY A 32 12.31 12.33 11.28
N VAL A 33 11.90 11.66 10.21
CA VAL A 33 11.17 12.29 9.11
C VAL A 33 9.83 12.87 9.58
N ASP A 34 9.40 13.95 8.97
CA ASP A 34 8.15 14.65 9.33
C ASP A 34 6.89 13.97 8.79
N LEU A 35 7.03 13.16 7.74
CA LEU A 35 5.94 12.45 7.06
C LEU A 35 6.50 11.22 6.36
N LEU A 36 5.76 10.12 6.41
CA LEU A 36 6.07 8.89 5.70
C LEU A 36 4.95 8.57 4.69
N ILE A 37 5.31 8.42 3.41
CA ILE A 37 4.40 7.94 2.37
C ILE A 37 4.91 6.58 1.92
N VAL A 38 4.07 5.55 1.99
CA VAL A 38 4.46 4.16 1.71
C VAL A 38 3.45 3.48 0.81
N SER A 39 3.94 2.80 -0.24
CA SER A 39 3.20 1.73 -0.91
C SER A 39 3.69 0.40 -0.35
N PRO A 40 2.93 -0.26 0.55
CA PRO A 40 3.38 -1.49 1.18
C PRO A 40 3.53 -2.62 0.17
N ASN A 41 4.63 -3.36 0.22
CA ASN A 41 4.80 -4.53 -0.65
C ASN A 41 3.76 -5.60 -0.34
N GLN A 42 3.55 -5.89 0.95
CA GLN A 42 2.61 -6.91 1.42
C GLN A 42 1.83 -6.43 2.65
N VAL A 43 0.64 -7.02 2.83
CA VAL A 43 -0.31 -6.64 3.88
C VAL A 43 0.27 -6.86 5.28
N HIS A 44 0.82 -8.06 5.56
CA HIS A 44 1.20 -8.47 6.92
C HIS A 44 2.64 -8.11 7.29
N THR A 45 3.58 -8.31 6.37
CA THR A 45 5.02 -8.19 6.69
C THR A 45 5.45 -6.76 6.99
N ILE A 46 4.76 -5.78 6.40
CA ILE A 46 5.09 -4.35 6.55
C ILE A 46 4.28 -3.67 7.66
N SER A 47 3.17 -4.26 8.11
CA SER A 47 2.31 -3.67 9.14
C SER A 47 3.07 -3.24 10.39
N ALA A 48 3.91 -4.09 10.94
CA ALA A 48 4.58 -3.82 12.20
C ALA A 48 5.51 -2.59 12.15
N VAL A 49 6.19 -2.37 11.02
CA VAL A 49 7.06 -1.19 10.87
C VAL A 49 6.27 0.08 10.60
N ILE A 50 5.12 -0.02 9.92
CA ILE A 50 4.17 1.08 9.76
C ILE A 50 3.60 1.51 11.12
N ASP A 51 3.15 0.54 11.91
CA ASP A 51 2.64 0.78 13.26
C ASP A 51 3.67 1.48 14.15
N LYS A 52 4.93 1.05 14.06
CA LYS A 52 6.04 1.67 14.78
C LYS A 52 6.24 3.14 14.38
N ALA A 53 6.14 3.48 13.09
CA ALA A 53 6.23 4.85 12.63
C ALA A 53 5.08 5.71 13.19
N TYR A 54 3.85 5.20 13.08
CA TYR A 54 2.65 5.86 13.58
C TYR A 54 2.69 6.09 15.09
N ASP A 55 3.08 5.06 15.86
CA ASP A 55 3.17 5.13 17.32
C ASP A 55 4.26 6.12 17.80
N ARG A 56 5.23 6.44 16.96
CA ARG A 56 6.21 7.51 17.20
C ARG A 56 5.74 8.90 16.81
N GLY A 57 4.49 9.03 16.38
CA GLY A 57 3.90 10.30 16.00
C GLY A 57 4.26 10.77 14.60
N ILE A 58 4.85 9.92 13.75
CA ILE A 58 5.10 10.24 12.36
C ILE A 58 3.81 10.02 11.57
N PRO A 59 3.23 11.03 10.94
CA PRO A 59 2.09 10.84 10.05
C PRO A 59 2.43 9.86 8.93
N VAL A 60 1.55 8.88 8.69
CA VAL A 60 1.74 7.86 7.66
C VAL A 60 0.62 7.94 6.63
N ILE A 61 0.99 8.06 5.37
CA ILE A 61 0.08 7.94 4.24
C ILE A 61 0.38 6.62 3.54
N LEU A 62 -0.62 5.75 3.47
CA LEU A 62 -0.56 4.56 2.62
C LEU A 62 -1.04 4.92 1.22
N PHE A 63 -0.29 4.47 0.21
CA PHE A 63 -0.57 4.76 -1.18
C PHE A 63 -0.68 3.45 -1.98
N ASP A 64 -1.70 3.37 -2.84
CA ASP A 64 -1.99 2.24 -3.73
C ASP A 64 -2.33 0.93 -2.98
N ARG A 65 -1.53 0.53 -2.00
CA ARG A 65 -1.68 -0.71 -1.23
C ARG A 65 -1.90 -0.42 0.25
N LYS A 66 -2.59 -1.34 0.93
CA LYS A 66 -2.88 -1.27 2.36
C LYS A 66 -2.08 -2.29 3.16
N THR A 67 -2.05 -2.09 4.48
CA THR A 67 -1.67 -3.10 5.47
C THR A 67 -2.92 -3.59 6.19
N ASP A 68 -2.81 -4.65 6.99
CA ASP A 68 -3.89 -5.12 7.87
C ASP A 68 -4.05 -4.26 9.14
N SER A 69 -3.14 -3.33 9.38
CA SER A 69 -3.25 -2.35 10.45
C SER A 69 -4.17 -1.19 10.06
N LYS A 70 -4.71 -0.54 11.09
CA LYS A 70 -5.45 0.73 10.98
C LYS A 70 -4.62 1.94 11.45
N LYS A 71 -3.33 1.74 11.77
CA LYS A 71 -2.42 2.79 12.23
C LYS A 71 -1.79 3.52 11.05
N TYR A 72 -2.58 4.35 10.42
CA TYR A 72 -2.14 5.29 9.38
C TYR A 72 -3.01 6.55 9.42
N THR A 73 -2.49 7.65 8.90
CA THR A 73 -3.17 8.95 8.87
C THR A 73 -4.17 9.02 7.72
N ALA A 74 -3.79 8.52 6.54
CA ALA A 74 -4.64 8.49 5.36
C ALA A 74 -4.25 7.34 4.43
N PHE A 75 -5.22 6.90 3.63
CA PHE A 75 -5.02 5.98 2.51
C PHE A 75 -5.45 6.66 1.22
N ILE A 76 -4.61 6.54 0.19
CA ILE A 76 -4.87 7.03 -1.16
C ILE A 76 -4.71 5.87 -2.13
N GLY A 77 -5.81 5.39 -2.69
CA GLY A 77 -5.81 4.24 -3.60
C GLY A 77 -7.21 3.90 -4.07
N ALA A 78 -7.31 2.87 -4.91
CA ALA A 78 -8.58 2.34 -5.38
C ALA A 78 -9.25 1.44 -4.33
N ASP A 79 -10.55 1.25 -4.47
CA ASP A 79 -11.28 0.14 -3.84
C ASP A 79 -11.13 -1.10 -4.73
N ASN A 80 -10.24 -2.01 -4.32
CA ASN A 80 -9.93 -3.19 -5.12
C ASN A 80 -11.08 -4.20 -5.13
N TYR A 81 -11.85 -4.26 -4.03
CA TYR A 81 -13.03 -5.12 -3.97
C TYR A 81 -14.09 -4.65 -4.99
N GLU A 82 -14.39 -3.37 -5.02
CA GLU A 82 -15.34 -2.80 -5.98
C GLU A 82 -14.87 -3.03 -7.43
N ALA A 83 -13.59 -2.79 -7.70
CA ALA A 83 -13.00 -3.04 -9.01
C ALA A 83 -13.13 -4.52 -9.43
N GLY A 84 -12.84 -5.45 -8.53
CA GLY A 84 -12.99 -6.88 -8.77
C GLY A 84 -14.45 -7.29 -8.99
N HIS A 85 -15.36 -6.75 -8.20
CA HIS A 85 -16.79 -7.00 -8.31
C HIS A 85 -17.34 -6.55 -9.68
N GLU A 86 -17.03 -5.33 -10.09
CA GLU A 86 -17.46 -4.79 -11.40
C GLU A 86 -16.87 -5.60 -12.57
N MET A 87 -15.61 -6.01 -12.46
CA MET A 87 -14.96 -6.88 -13.45
C MET A 87 -15.66 -8.24 -13.53
N GLY A 88 -15.98 -8.85 -12.39
CA GLY A 88 -16.72 -10.11 -12.32
C GLY A 88 -18.11 -10.01 -12.95
N GLN A 89 -18.84 -8.95 -12.69
CA GLN A 89 -20.13 -8.68 -13.30
C GLN A 89 -20.02 -8.50 -14.83
N PHE A 90 -19.01 -7.75 -15.28
CA PHE A 90 -18.76 -7.56 -16.70
C PHE A 90 -18.52 -8.92 -17.40
N ILE A 91 -17.65 -9.75 -16.87
CA ILE A 91 -17.34 -11.09 -17.43
C ILE A 91 -18.59 -11.96 -17.44
N ALA A 92 -19.38 -11.99 -16.36
CA ALA A 92 -20.61 -12.76 -16.28
C ALA A 92 -21.61 -12.35 -17.36
N ARG A 93 -21.76 -11.05 -17.63
CA ARG A 93 -22.61 -10.54 -18.73
C ARG A 93 -22.08 -10.96 -20.10
N GLN A 94 -20.77 -10.85 -20.34
CA GLN A 94 -20.17 -11.24 -21.63
C GLN A 94 -20.33 -12.73 -21.94
N LEU A 95 -20.29 -13.58 -20.91
CA LEU A 95 -20.40 -15.03 -21.04
C LEU A 95 -21.85 -15.55 -20.89
N ASN A 96 -22.85 -14.66 -20.76
CA ASN A 96 -24.23 -15.04 -20.46
C ASN A 96 -24.34 -15.99 -19.25
N GLY A 97 -23.53 -15.77 -18.23
CA GLY A 97 -23.48 -16.53 -16.98
C GLY A 97 -22.89 -17.93 -17.07
N LYS A 98 -22.32 -18.33 -18.21
CA LYS A 98 -21.71 -19.66 -18.39
C LYS A 98 -20.44 -19.57 -19.24
N GLY A 99 -19.34 -20.16 -18.72
CA GLY A 99 -18.07 -20.19 -19.44
C GLY A 99 -16.90 -20.52 -18.54
N ASN A 100 -15.75 -20.73 -19.15
CA ASN A 100 -14.48 -20.90 -18.44
C ASN A 100 -13.74 -19.57 -18.40
N VAL A 101 -13.24 -19.21 -17.23
CA VAL A 101 -12.45 -18.00 -16.99
C VAL A 101 -11.08 -18.41 -16.48
N VAL A 102 -10.05 -17.75 -16.96
CA VAL A 102 -8.69 -17.86 -16.43
C VAL A 102 -8.32 -16.54 -15.79
N GLU A 103 -7.92 -16.58 -14.54
CA GLU A 103 -7.40 -15.45 -13.80
C GLU A 103 -5.88 -15.54 -13.70
N ILE A 104 -5.19 -14.44 -13.99
CA ILE A 104 -3.76 -14.30 -13.73
C ILE A 104 -3.63 -13.40 -12.51
N GLY A 105 -3.36 -14.02 -11.36
CA GLY A 105 -3.23 -13.34 -10.07
C GLY A 105 -2.02 -12.41 -10.01
N GLY A 106 -2.13 -11.37 -9.19
CA GLY A 106 -1.05 -10.44 -8.88
C GLY A 106 -0.05 -10.98 -7.85
N LEU A 107 0.76 -10.08 -7.29
CA LEU A 107 1.74 -10.42 -6.25
C LEU A 107 1.03 -10.98 -5.01
N LYS A 108 1.33 -12.24 -4.70
CA LYS A 108 0.75 -12.92 -3.54
C LYS A 108 1.05 -12.15 -2.25
N GLY A 109 0.03 -11.87 -1.46
CA GLY A 109 0.15 -11.15 -0.18
C GLY A 109 0.06 -9.63 -0.29
N SER A 110 -0.07 -9.05 -1.49
CA SER A 110 -0.42 -7.63 -1.64
C SER A 110 -1.92 -7.40 -1.43
N SER A 111 -2.32 -6.20 -0.99
CA SER A 111 -3.73 -5.91 -0.77
C SER A 111 -4.60 -6.09 -2.02
N PRO A 112 -4.19 -5.68 -3.23
CA PRO A 112 -4.99 -5.92 -4.44
C PRO A 112 -5.21 -7.39 -4.80
N ALA A 113 -4.34 -8.28 -4.32
CA ALA A 113 -4.46 -9.73 -4.57
C ALA A 113 -5.25 -10.46 -3.48
N ILE A 114 -5.57 -9.80 -2.37
CA ILE A 114 -6.31 -10.37 -1.23
C ILE A 114 -7.76 -9.87 -1.21
N GLU A 115 -7.99 -8.62 -1.57
CA GLU A 115 -9.29 -7.97 -1.65
C GLU A 115 -10.07 -8.42 -2.89
#